data_d115a9c525adde668e37c4a30206ac50
#
_entry.id   d115a9c525adde668e37c4a30206ac50
#
_cell.length_a   1.000
_cell.length_b   1.000
_cell.length_c   1.000
_cell.angle_alpha   90.00
_cell.angle_beta   90.00
_cell.angle_gamma   90.00
#
_symmetry.space_group_name_H-M   'P 1'
#
loop_
_entity.id
_entity.type
_entity.pdbx_description
1 polymer ?
#
loop_
_entity_poly.entity_id
_entity_poly.type
_entity_poly.pdbx_seq_one_letter_code
_entity_poly.pdbx_strand_id
1 'polypeptide(L)'
;MFDYGLLDDPDGLAAVDVSGLLRAAASAGAQVRSTAGAATDAGLDRLTGERPRALVLVTRPGATAAAAPLLVALLGPSCPVPVVRCEAVPSWTGALDVVLAHTADPGDQELAVGVDRALRRGAQVVLTAPPDGPVAAAAAGRSVLLAPRIDVPPGLVLPRALAAGLLLLDALGLLRVDLDALAGELDSEAERCHPGHESFVNPAKSLTLRMVGRTPLLWGTDTVATAVAAHAATALAAHAGVVAHAAGWHEAAALPALRVVAARGSAEPDVFHDPYLDEEPSGGLPAVRPMLLSVETDPGSVAARRGAIDALPGADPVTAGEELMVAATDPAAAAAAVAVLALRFDLAALYLGLGSGVLGGSAFGGVGLFR
;
A
#
# COMPACT_ATOMS: atom_id res chain seq x y z
N MET A 1 15.86 -8.13 19.59
CA MET A 1 14.74 -8.75 20.34
C MET A 1 13.61 -7.75 20.34
N PHE A 2 12.36 -8.17 20.11
CA PHE A 2 11.22 -7.26 20.04
C PHE A 2 10.82 -6.79 21.45
N ASP A 3 10.64 -5.48 21.62
CA ASP A 3 10.21 -4.87 22.87
C ASP A 3 8.68 -4.75 22.89
N TYR A 4 8.01 -5.67 23.56
CA TYR A 4 6.56 -5.68 23.69
C TYR A 4 6.03 -4.53 24.56
N GLY A 5 6.82 -4.09 25.58
CA GLY A 5 6.43 -3.00 26.47
C GLY A 5 6.38 -1.66 25.75
N LEU A 6 7.24 -1.46 24.75
CA LEU A 6 7.30 -0.23 23.98
C LEU A 6 5.99 0.07 23.22
N LEU A 7 5.25 -0.98 22.77
CA LEU A 7 4.01 -0.76 22.03
C LEU A 7 2.94 -0.03 22.86
N ASP A 8 2.91 -0.27 24.16
CA ASP A 8 1.92 0.31 25.06
C ASP A 8 2.52 1.46 25.92
N ASP A 9 3.70 1.96 25.52
CA ASP A 9 4.36 3.14 26.07
C ASP A 9 4.41 4.28 25.03
N PRO A 10 3.43 5.19 25.00
CA PRO A 10 3.40 6.29 24.04
C PRO A 10 4.60 7.23 24.12
N ASP A 11 5.12 7.48 25.32
CA ASP A 11 6.27 8.34 25.53
C ASP A 11 7.55 7.67 25.04
N GLY A 12 7.69 6.35 25.28
CA GLY A 12 8.75 5.52 24.75
C GLY A 12 8.74 5.48 23.23
N LEU A 13 7.55 5.26 22.61
CA LEU A 13 7.38 5.32 21.15
C LEU A 13 7.80 6.69 20.59
N ALA A 14 7.37 7.78 21.21
CA ALA A 14 7.75 9.14 20.79
C ALA A 14 9.25 9.37 20.91
N ALA A 15 9.91 8.80 21.93
CA ALA A 15 11.34 8.93 22.13
C ALA A 15 12.17 8.17 21.08
N VAL A 16 11.69 7.01 20.60
CA VAL A 16 12.40 6.20 19.58
C VAL A 16 12.04 6.60 18.15
N ASP A 17 10.85 7.14 17.90
CA ASP A 17 10.42 7.68 16.60
C ASP A 17 10.97 9.09 16.34
N VAL A 18 12.29 9.23 16.39
CA VAL A 18 12.99 10.51 16.23
C VAL A 18 12.64 11.21 14.90
N SER A 19 12.35 10.44 13.87
CA SER A 19 11.99 10.96 12.54
C SER A 19 10.50 11.29 12.39
N GLY A 20 9.67 11.02 13.39
CA GLY A 20 8.24 11.27 13.38
C GLY A 20 7.47 10.48 12.32
N LEU A 21 7.89 9.24 12.05
CA LEU A 21 7.33 8.39 10.99
C LEU A 21 5.87 8.02 11.26
N LEU A 22 5.52 7.75 12.53
CA LEU A 22 4.13 7.46 12.91
C LEU A 22 3.21 8.66 12.61
N ARG A 23 3.66 9.88 12.92
CA ARG A 23 2.92 11.10 12.58
C ARG A 23 2.85 11.34 11.08
N ALA A 24 3.95 11.05 10.36
CA ALA A 24 3.97 11.17 8.90
C ALA A 24 2.98 10.19 8.24
N ALA A 25 2.92 8.93 8.68
CA ALA A 25 1.94 7.95 8.22
C ALA A 25 0.51 8.39 8.54
N ALA A 26 0.26 8.89 9.77
CA ALA A 26 -1.04 9.41 10.18
C ALA A 26 -1.53 10.62 9.34
N SER A 27 -0.66 11.29 8.60
CA SER A 27 -1.04 12.38 7.67
C SER A 27 -1.68 11.92 6.37
N ALA A 28 -2.03 10.64 6.22
CA ALA A 28 -2.55 10.05 4.98
C ALA A 28 -3.77 10.80 4.42
N GLY A 29 -4.78 11.10 5.25
CA GLY A 29 -5.95 11.88 4.84
C GLY A 29 -5.59 13.30 4.39
N ALA A 30 -4.66 13.94 5.08
CA ALA A 30 -4.16 15.26 4.69
C ALA A 30 -3.40 15.20 3.34
N GLN A 31 -2.64 14.14 3.07
CA GLN A 31 -2.01 13.94 1.76
C GLN A 31 -3.05 13.84 0.64
N VAL A 32 -4.15 13.11 0.85
CA VAL A 32 -5.24 12.99 -0.12
C VAL A 32 -5.87 14.36 -0.42
N ARG A 33 -6.29 15.11 0.62
CA ARG A 33 -6.87 16.46 0.45
C ARG A 33 -5.91 17.43 -0.22
N SER A 34 -4.65 17.40 0.17
CA SER A 34 -3.60 18.22 -0.44
C SER A 34 -3.40 17.91 -1.92
N THR A 35 -3.50 16.63 -2.30
CA THR A 35 -3.38 16.20 -3.70
C THR A 35 -4.60 16.63 -4.51
N ALA A 36 -5.81 16.58 -3.94
CA ALA A 36 -7.03 17.08 -4.58
C ALA A 36 -6.95 18.60 -4.84
N GLY A 37 -6.47 19.37 -3.87
CA GLY A 37 -6.20 20.79 -4.06
C GLY A 37 -5.15 21.07 -5.13
N ALA A 38 -4.06 20.31 -5.17
CA ALA A 38 -3.03 20.43 -6.21
C ALA A 38 -3.57 20.08 -7.60
N ALA A 39 -4.47 19.11 -7.71
CA ALA A 39 -5.11 18.71 -8.97
C ALA A 39 -6.01 19.81 -9.51
N THR A 40 -6.79 20.46 -8.65
CA THR A 40 -7.62 21.61 -9.03
C THR A 40 -6.76 22.77 -9.56
N ASP A 41 -5.70 23.13 -8.84
CA ASP A 41 -4.82 24.24 -9.25
C ASP A 41 -4.02 23.93 -10.52
N ALA A 42 -3.69 22.66 -10.74
CA ALA A 42 -2.98 22.20 -11.95
C ALA A 42 -3.90 22.01 -13.17
N GLY A 43 -5.23 22.18 -13.00
CA GLY A 43 -6.21 22.05 -14.09
C GLY A 43 -6.36 20.61 -14.57
N LEU A 44 -6.45 19.64 -13.65
CA LEU A 44 -6.70 18.24 -14.00
C LEU A 44 -8.07 18.05 -14.68
N ASP A 45 -9.04 18.91 -14.38
CA ASP A 45 -10.38 18.94 -14.95
C ASP A 45 -10.40 19.08 -16.49
N ARG A 46 -9.33 19.58 -17.11
CA ARG A 46 -9.17 19.59 -18.57
C ARG A 46 -9.21 18.19 -19.21
N LEU A 47 -8.98 17.15 -18.43
CA LEU A 47 -9.06 15.76 -18.88
C LEU A 47 -10.46 15.14 -18.70
N THR A 48 -11.43 15.94 -18.23
CA THR A 48 -12.79 15.44 -17.97
C THR A 48 -13.46 14.95 -19.26
N GLY A 49 -13.85 13.65 -19.23
CA GLY A 49 -14.53 13.00 -20.36
C GLY A 49 -13.61 12.59 -21.51
N GLU A 50 -12.31 12.82 -21.40
CA GLU A 50 -11.34 12.28 -22.36
C GLU A 50 -11.40 10.75 -22.39
N ARG A 51 -11.26 10.18 -23.58
CA ARG A 51 -11.25 8.72 -23.81
C ARG A 51 -9.92 8.29 -24.41
N PRO A 52 -8.92 8.02 -23.57
CA PRO A 52 -7.62 7.64 -24.08
C PRO A 52 -7.65 6.29 -24.80
N ARG A 53 -6.79 6.11 -25.79
CA ARG A 53 -6.52 4.81 -26.40
C ARG A 53 -5.89 3.85 -25.41
N ALA A 54 -5.02 4.36 -24.53
CA ALA A 54 -4.43 3.63 -23.43
C ALA A 54 -4.14 4.55 -22.24
N LEU A 55 -4.31 4.01 -21.04
CA LEU A 55 -3.82 4.60 -19.79
C LEU A 55 -2.49 3.93 -19.42
N VAL A 56 -1.42 4.70 -19.39
CA VAL A 56 -0.07 4.24 -19.06
C VAL A 56 0.27 4.64 -17.62
N LEU A 57 0.45 3.65 -16.76
CA LEU A 57 0.83 3.83 -15.37
C LEU A 57 2.32 3.54 -15.21
N VAL A 58 3.10 4.59 -15.02
CA VAL A 58 4.57 4.47 -14.86
C VAL A 58 4.89 4.31 -13.39
N THR A 59 5.49 3.18 -13.03
CA THR A 59 5.90 2.84 -11.67
C THR A 59 7.40 3.07 -11.51
N ARG A 60 7.78 3.85 -10.49
CA ARG A 60 9.18 3.99 -10.09
C ARG A 60 9.41 3.30 -8.76
N PRO A 61 10.65 2.86 -8.44
CA PRO A 61 10.95 2.20 -7.18
C PRO A 61 10.52 3.01 -5.96
N GLY A 62 10.11 2.33 -4.88
CA GLY A 62 9.68 2.93 -3.63
C GLY A 62 8.18 2.80 -3.37
N ALA A 63 7.65 3.54 -2.39
CA ALA A 63 6.25 3.44 -1.95
C ALA A 63 5.23 3.75 -3.07
N THR A 64 5.58 4.58 -4.05
CA THR A 64 4.69 4.89 -5.18
C THR A 64 4.46 3.73 -6.13
N ALA A 65 5.32 2.70 -6.11
CA ALA A 65 5.18 1.52 -6.98
C ALA A 65 3.88 0.75 -6.72
N ALA A 66 3.36 0.80 -5.49
CA ALA A 66 2.13 0.13 -5.12
C ALA A 66 0.86 0.79 -5.69
N ALA A 67 0.91 2.09 -6.01
CA ALA A 67 -0.27 2.82 -6.50
C ALA A 67 -0.84 2.23 -7.80
N ALA A 68 0.01 1.90 -8.77
CA ALA A 68 -0.45 1.38 -10.06
C ALA A 68 -1.13 -0.01 -9.95
N PRO A 69 -0.59 -1.02 -9.24
CA PRO A 69 -1.30 -2.27 -8.98
C PRO A 69 -2.66 -2.07 -8.31
N LEU A 70 -2.75 -1.17 -7.32
CA LEU A 70 -4.00 -0.87 -6.61
C LEU A 70 -5.03 -0.23 -7.55
N LEU A 71 -4.63 0.75 -8.37
CA LEU A 71 -5.51 1.39 -9.36
C LEU A 71 -6.02 0.39 -10.41
N VAL A 72 -5.15 -0.50 -10.89
CA VAL A 72 -5.55 -1.54 -11.86
C VAL A 72 -6.54 -2.53 -11.23
N ALA A 73 -6.32 -2.92 -9.99
CA ALA A 73 -7.22 -3.82 -9.27
C ALA A 73 -8.60 -3.17 -9.06
N LEU A 74 -8.64 -1.90 -8.67
CA LEU A 74 -9.89 -1.15 -8.49
C LEU A 74 -10.68 -0.94 -9.79
N LEU A 75 -9.98 -0.75 -10.93
CA LEU A 75 -10.63 -0.66 -12.24
C LEU A 75 -11.26 -1.99 -12.67
N GLY A 76 -10.69 -3.09 -12.24
CA GLY A 76 -11.17 -4.42 -12.57
C GLY A 76 -11.10 -4.76 -14.07
N PRO A 77 -11.58 -5.95 -14.44
CA PRO A 77 -11.50 -6.46 -15.83
C PRO A 77 -12.48 -5.77 -16.79
N SER A 78 -13.46 -5.03 -16.29
CA SER A 78 -14.47 -4.33 -17.10
C SER A 78 -14.03 -2.93 -17.54
N CYS A 79 -12.81 -2.50 -17.21
CA CYS A 79 -12.28 -1.21 -17.62
C CYS A 79 -12.29 -1.11 -19.17
N PRO A 80 -12.96 -0.09 -19.74
CA PRO A 80 -13.11 0.03 -21.20
C PRO A 80 -11.82 0.52 -21.90
N VAL A 81 -10.81 0.92 -21.13
CA VAL A 81 -9.54 1.44 -21.62
C VAL A 81 -8.43 0.47 -21.26
N PRO A 82 -7.57 0.07 -22.20
CA PRO A 82 -6.37 -0.71 -21.90
C PRO A 82 -5.47 0.02 -20.90
N VAL A 83 -5.13 -0.64 -19.79
CA VAL A 83 -4.22 -0.10 -18.76
C VAL A 83 -2.88 -0.81 -18.85
N VAL A 84 -1.82 -0.04 -19.10
CA VAL A 84 -0.45 -0.55 -19.26
C VAL A 84 0.40 -0.10 -18.09
N ARG A 85 0.86 -1.06 -17.29
CA ARG A 85 1.87 -0.80 -16.24
C ARG A 85 3.26 -0.98 -16.81
N CYS A 86 4.17 -0.05 -16.52
CA CYS A 86 5.53 -0.07 -17.00
C CYS A 86 6.46 0.70 -16.06
N GLU A 87 7.76 0.41 -16.10
CA GLU A 87 8.77 1.11 -15.29
C GLU A 87 9.30 2.37 -16.00
N ALA A 88 9.21 2.40 -17.33
CA ALA A 88 9.58 3.55 -18.15
C ALA A 88 8.46 3.89 -19.13
N VAL A 89 8.34 5.17 -19.49
CA VAL A 89 7.33 5.61 -20.47
C VAL A 89 7.60 4.94 -21.83
N PRO A 90 6.65 4.14 -22.36
CA PRO A 90 6.84 3.42 -23.61
C PRO A 90 7.05 4.37 -24.80
N SER A 91 7.86 3.95 -25.76
CA SER A 91 8.17 4.77 -26.95
C SER A 91 6.98 4.99 -27.90
N TRP A 92 5.96 4.14 -27.83
CA TRP A 92 4.73 4.24 -28.64
C TRP A 92 3.73 5.26 -28.10
N THR A 93 3.90 5.74 -26.84
CA THR A 93 3.01 6.72 -26.21
C THR A 93 2.92 8.02 -27.03
N GLY A 94 1.70 8.50 -27.26
CA GLY A 94 1.45 9.68 -28.11
C GLY A 94 0.12 10.37 -27.80
N ALA A 95 -0.38 11.17 -28.73
CA ALA A 95 -1.49 12.11 -28.52
C ALA A 95 -2.83 11.50 -28.06
N LEU A 96 -3.03 10.21 -28.27
CA LEU A 96 -4.24 9.50 -27.85
C LEU A 96 -4.09 8.78 -26.50
N ASP A 97 -2.95 8.94 -25.83
CA ASP A 97 -2.66 8.21 -24.60
C ASP A 97 -2.57 9.18 -23.41
N VAL A 98 -2.93 8.69 -22.25
CA VAL A 98 -2.76 9.37 -20.97
C VAL A 98 -1.70 8.63 -20.16
N VAL A 99 -0.73 9.37 -19.62
CA VAL A 99 0.34 8.85 -18.77
C VAL A 99 0.13 9.36 -17.36
N LEU A 100 0.12 8.46 -16.39
CA LEU A 100 0.23 8.78 -14.97
C LEU A 100 1.60 8.31 -14.49
N ALA A 101 2.38 9.19 -13.90
CA ALA A 101 3.68 8.86 -13.35
C ALA A 101 3.84 9.42 -11.93
N HIS A 102 4.51 8.65 -11.08
CA HIS A 102 4.81 9.04 -9.71
C HIS A 102 6.29 8.88 -9.44
N THR A 103 6.91 9.88 -8.83
CA THR A 103 8.26 9.77 -8.28
C THR A 103 8.41 10.64 -7.03
N ALA A 104 9.18 10.15 -6.06
CA ALA A 104 9.65 10.94 -4.94
C ALA A 104 11.07 11.49 -5.21
N ASP A 105 11.76 11.00 -6.23
CA ASP A 105 13.08 11.43 -6.64
C ASP A 105 12.99 12.55 -7.69
N PRO A 106 13.32 13.80 -7.34
CA PRO A 106 13.34 14.89 -8.31
C PRO A 106 14.40 14.69 -9.41
N GLY A 107 15.44 13.90 -9.12
CA GLY A 107 16.59 13.63 -9.99
C GLY A 107 16.39 12.47 -10.98
N ASP A 108 15.24 11.83 -11.05
CA ASP A 108 14.96 10.67 -11.91
C ASP A 108 15.08 11.04 -13.41
N GLN A 109 16.28 10.89 -13.96
CA GLN A 109 16.60 11.26 -15.34
C GLN A 109 15.85 10.39 -16.36
N GLU A 110 15.67 9.11 -16.07
CA GLU A 110 14.96 8.20 -16.98
C GLU A 110 13.49 8.62 -17.12
N LEU A 111 12.85 8.92 -15.99
CA LEU A 111 11.46 9.43 -16.00
C LEU A 111 11.39 10.79 -16.70
N ALA A 112 12.32 11.71 -16.44
CA ALA A 112 12.36 13.03 -17.07
C ALA A 112 12.45 12.92 -18.60
N VAL A 113 13.32 12.07 -19.12
CA VAL A 113 13.45 11.82 -20.58
C VAL A 113 12.19 11.17 -21.14
N GLY A 114 11.60 10.22 -20.41
CA GLY A 114 10.37 9.56 -20.82
C GLY A 114 9.17 10.52 -20.91
N VAL A 115 8.99 11.34 -19.87
CA VAL A 115 7.94 12.38 -19.78
C VAL A 115 8.10 13.42 -20.91
N ASP A 116 9.30 13.95 -21.11
CA ASP A 116 9.56 14.94 -22.18
C ASP A 116 9.25 14.34 -23.56
N ARG A 117 9.65 13.10 -23.81
CA ARG A 117 9.35 12.39 -25.07
C ARG A 117 7.85 12.21 -25.28
N ALA A 118 7.10 11.79 -24.24
CA ALA A 118 5.64 11.62 -24.31
C ALA A 118 4.95 12.94 -24.63
N LEU A 119 5.33 14.02 -23.93
CA LEU A 119 4.80 15.36 -24.14
C LEU A 119 5.08 15.90 -25.54
N ARG A 120 6.29 15.70 -26.08
CA ARG A 120 6.60 16.08 -27.50
C ARG A 120 5.77 15.32 -28.52
N ARG A 121 5.30 14.11 -28.18
CA ARG A 121 4.42 13.30 -29.02
C ARG A 121 2.94 13.61 -28.80
N GLY A 122 2.63 14.58 -27.94
CA GLY A 122 1.27 15.06 -27.67
C GLY A 122 0.52 14.26 -26.63
N ALA A 123 1.13 13.32 -25.91
CA ALA A 123 0.47 12.59 -24.84
C ALA A 123 0.06 13.54 -23.72
N GLN A 124 -1.08 13.23 -23.07
CA GLN A 124 -1.46 13.87 -21.83
C GLN A 124 -0.68 13.23 -20.68
N VAL A 125 -0.04 14.06 -19.85
CA VAL A 125 0.76 13.56 -18.72
C VAL A 125 0.26 14.16 -17.42
N VAL A 126 -0.05 13.30 -16.46
CA VAL A 126 -0.29 13.65 -15.06
C VAL A 126 0.89 13.13 -14.25
N LEU A 127 1.52 14.00 -13.49
CA LEU A 127 2.76 13.72 -12.80
C LEU A 127 2.65 14.13 -11.34
N THR A 128 2.96 13.19 -10.43
CA THR A 128 3.20 13.50 -9.03
C THR A 128 4.71 13.46 -8.79
N ALA A 129 5.33 14.62 -8.61
CA ALA A 129 6.77 14.74 -8.39
C ALA A 129 7.08 16.00 -7.59
N PRO A 130 8.24 16.07 -6.92
CA PRO A 130 8.73 17.34 -6.36
C PRO A 130 8.75 18.45 -7.41
N PRO A 131 8.52 19.73 -7.03
CA PRO A 131 8.40 20.84 -7.97
C PRO A 131 9.74 21.23 -8.62
N ASP A 132 10.83 20.74 -8.06
CA ASP A 132 12.19 21.03 -8.51
C ASP A 132 12.80 19.84 -9.26
N GLY A 133 13.91 20.09 -9.98
CA GLY A 133 14.69 19.06 -10.63
C GLY A 133 14.27 18.75 -12.06
N PRO A 134 14.97 17.79 -12.70
CA PRO A 134 14.80 17.46 -14.13
C PRO A 134 13.42 16.92 -14.48
N VAL A 135 12.75 16.20 -13.57
CA VAL A 135 11.41 15.65 -13.81
C VAL A 135 10.39 16.78 -13.93
N ALA A 136 10.38 17.73 -12.98
CA ALA A 136 9.51 18.88 -13.02
C ALA A 136 9.82 19.80 -14.22
N ALA A 137 11.10 20.01 -14.52
CA ALA A 137 11.53 20.80 -15.69
C ALA A 137 11.04 20.19 -17.01
N ALA A 138 11.11 18.87 -17.18
CA ALA A 138 10.60 18.17 -18.36
C ALA A 138 9.08 18.33 -18.52
N ALA A 139 8.35 18.44 -17.42
CA ALA A 139 6.90 18.53 -17.34
C ALA A 139 6.38 19.98 -17.47
N ALA A 140 7.22 20.98 -17.23
CA ALA A 140 6.83 22.38 -17.04
C ALA A 140 5.96 22.95 -18.17
N GLY A 141 4.79 23.49 -17.81
CA GLY A 141 3.84 24.13 -18.71
C GLY A 141 3.16 23.22 -19.73
N ARG A 142 3.41 21.90 -19.71
CA ARG A 142 2.89 20.95 -20.70
C ARG A 142 2.16 19.76 -20.08
N SER A 143 2.24 19.58 -18.77
CA SER A 143 1.62 18.49 -18.04
C SER A 143 0.73 18.98 -16.92
N VAL A 144 -0.02 18.06 -16.28
CA VAL A 144 -0.65 18.28 -14.98
C VAL A 144 0.35 17.85 -13.91
N LEU A 145 1.07 18.80 -13.31
CA LEU A 145 2.01 18.52 -12.23
C LEU A 145 1.33 18.69 -10.88
N LEU A 146 1.15 17.60 -10.16
CA LEU A 146 0.62 17.54 -8.79
C LEU A 146 1.79 17.60 -7.81
N ALA A 147 2.31 18.81 -7.60
CA ALA A 147 3.42 19.01 -6.67
C ALA A 147 3.00 18.73 -5.22
N PRO A 148 3.85 18.01 -4.45
CA PRO A 148 3.61 17.80 -3.03
C PRO A 148 3.53 19.11 -2.25
N ARG A 149 2.50 19.24 -1.38
CA ARG A 149 2.34 20.39 -0.48
C ARG A 149 2.59 20.03 0.98
N ILE A 150 2.69 18.75 1.28
CA ILE A 150 2.99 18.21 2.59
C ILE A 150 4.29 17.43 2.45
N ASP A 151 5.26 17.77 3.30
CA ASP A 151 6.51 17.04 3.36
C ASP A 151 6.28 15.73 4.12
N VAL A 152 6.55 14.61 3.45
CA VAL A 152 6.38 13.26 3.98
C VAL A 152 7.55 12.42 3.49
N PRO A 153 8.14 11.58 4.37
CA PRO A 153 9.20 10.67 3.97
C PRO A 153 8.83 9.82 2.75
N PRO A 154 9.76 9.58 1.81
CA PRO A 154 9.49 8.86 0.56
C PRO A 154 8.82 7.48 0.72
N GLY A 155 9.06 6.80 1.86
CA GLY A 155 8.44 5.51 2.18
C GLY A 155 6.94 5.59 2.50
N LEU A 156 6.37 6.80 2.75
CA LEU A 156 5.01 7.01 3.23
C LEU A 156 4.15 7.86 2.27
N VAL A 157 4.50 7.92 0.99
CA VAL A 157 3.83 8.75 -0.01
C VAL A 157 2.75 8.03 -0.83
N LEU A 158 2.42 6.78 -0.50
CA LEU A 158 1.39 6.02 -1.20
C LEU A 158 0.02 6.73 -1.20
N PRO A 159 -0.47 7.35 -0.11
CA PRO A 159 -1.77 8.04 -0.11
C PRO A 159 -1.85 9.14 -1.17
N ARG A 160 -0.79 9.92 -1.35
CA ARG A 160 -0.67 10.93 -2.40
C ARG A 160 -0.73 10.33 -3.81
N ALA A 161 0.05 9.26 -4.04
CA ALA A 161 0.11 8.63 -5.36
C ALA A 161 -1.22 7.95 -5.72
N LEU A 162 -1.87 7.30 -4.75
CA LEU A 162 -3.19 6.72 -4.92
C LEU A 162 -4.24 7.79 -5.22
N ALA A 163 -4.26 8.88 -4.44
CA ALA A 163 -5.18 9.99 -4.65
C ALA A 163 -5.04 10.62 -6.05
N ALA A 164 -3.80 10.84 -6.53
CA ALA A 164 -3.55 11.36 -7.87
C ALA A 164 -4.09 10.42 -8.96
N GLY A 165 -3.93 9.11 -8.76
CA GLY A 165 -4.51 8.10 -9.66
C GLY A 165 -6.03 8.10 -9.65
N LEU A 166 -6.64 8.11 -8.47
CA LEU A 166 -8.10 8.13 -8.32
C LEU A 166 -8.71 9.39 -8.94
N LEU A 167 -8.10 10.57 -8.73
CA LEU A 167 -8.50 11.82 -9.36
C LEU A 167 -8.47 11.76 -10.89
N LEU A 168 -7.39 11.17 -11.44
CA LEU A 168 -7.29 10.97 -12.88
C LEU A 168 -8.39 10.02 -13.39
N LEU A 169 -8.61 8.90 -12.70
CA LEU A 169 -9.63 7.93 -13.09
C LEU A 169 -11.04 8.52 -13.02
N ASP A 170 -11.31 9.37 -12.03
CA ASP A 170 -12.59 10.10 -11.92
C ASP A 170 -12.76 11.12 -13.07
N ALA A 171 -11.73 11.90 -13.38
CA ALA A 171 -11.72 12.85 -14.50
C ALA A 171 -11.98 12.15 -15.84
N LEU A 172 -11.36 10.97 -16.05
CA LEU A 172 -11.58 10.16 -17.25
C LEU A 172 -12.92 9.42 -17.25
N GLY A 173 -13.71 9.51 -16.16
CA GLY A 173 -14.97 8.78 -16.01
C GLY A 173 -14.84 7.26 -15.93
N LEU A 174 -13.66 6.75 -15.56
CA LEU A 174 -13.37 5.32 -15.43
C LEU A 174 -13.71 4.77 -14.05
N LEU A 175 -13.59 5.58 -13.01
CA LEU A 175 -13.88 5.22 -11.63
C LEU A 175 -14.32 6.46 -10.87
N ARG A 176 -15.51 6.43 -10.26
CA ARG A 176 -15.96 7.53 -9.40
C ARG A 176 -15.53 7.29 -7.96
N VAL A 177 -14.97 8.30 -7.32
CA VAL A 177 -14.50 8.23 -5.94
C VAL A 177 -14.79 9.55 -5.22
N ASP A 178 -15.35 9.44 -4.01
CA ASP A 178 -15.42 10.56 -3.08
C ASP A 178 -14.12 10.65 -2.28
N LEU A 179 -13.22 11.56 -2.67
CA LEU A 179 -11.93 11.73 -2.03
C LEU A 179 -12.01 12.38 -0.65
N ASP A 180 -13.04 13.17 -0.38
CA ASP A 180 -13.22 13.75 0.95
C ASP A 180 -13.67 12.67 1.93
N ALA A 181 -14.58 11.79 1.51
CA ALA A 181 -14.94 10.60 2.29
C ALA A 181 -13.75 9.67 2.51
N LEU A 182 -12.98 9.37 1.45
CA LEU A 182 -11.76 8.55 1.56
C LEU A 182 -10.73 9.16 2.53
N ALA A 183 -10.52 10.47 2.48
CA ALA A 183 -9.63 11.16 3.40
C ALA A 183 -10.15 11.10 4.85
N GLY A 184 -11.45 11.16 5.06
CA GLY A 184 -12.10 10.99 6.36
C GLY A 184 -11.88 9.59 6.94
N GLU A 185 -12.00 8.54 6.11
CA GLU A 185 -11.70 7.16 6.53
C GLU A 185 -10.24 6.97 6.92
N LEU A 186 -9.31 7.60 6.18
CA LEU A 186 -7.88 7.58 6.52
C LEU A 186 -7.59 8.29 7.84
N ASP A 187 -8.22 9.44 8.11
CA ASP A 187 -8.08 10.14 9.39
C ASP A 187 -8.65 9.30 10.53
N SER A 188 -9.80 8.66 10.32
CA SER A 188 -10.42 7.75 11.30
C SER A 188 -9.54 6.54 11.59
N GLU A 189 -8.89 5.97 10.57
CA GLU A 189 -7.94 4.86 10.77
C GLU A 189 -6.67 5.32 11.49
N ALA A 190 -6.14 6.49 11.14
CA ALA A 190 -4.99 7.07 11.82
C ALA A 190 -5.27 7.30 13.32
N GLU A 191 -6.48 7.76 13.65
CA GLU A 191 -6.92 7.90 15.05
C GLU A 191 -7.02 6.54 15.75
N ARG A 192 -7.66 5.53 15.12
CA ARG A 192 -7.72 4.17 15.69
C ARG A 192 -6.34 3.57 15.93
N CYS A 193 -5.38 3.91 15.08
CA CYS A 193 -4.00 3.45 15.16
C CYS A 193 -3.07 4.39 15.95
N HIS A 194 -3.61 5.39 16.66
CA HIS A 194 -2.80 6.36 17.40
C HIS A 194 -1.93 5.69 18.47
N PRO A 195 -0.66 6.11 18.65
CA PRO A 195 0.28 5.52 19.63
C PRO A 195 -0.25 5.46 21.06
N GLY A 196 -1.12 6.38 21.46
CA GLY A 196 -1.74 6.42 22.79
C GLY A 196 -2.77 5.31 23.05
N HIS A 197 -3.20 4.57 22.04
CA HIS A 197 -4.13 3.46 22.21
C HIS A 197 -3.37 2.18 22.51
N GLU A 198 -3.89 1.39 23.47
CA GLU A 198 -3.31 0.09 23.84
C GLU A 198 -3.40 -0.92 22.69
N SER A 199 -2.49 -1.89 22.67
CA SER A 199 -2.31 -2.83 21.56
C SER A 199 -3.55 -3.70 21.29
N PHE A 200 -4.41 -3.93 22.26
CA PHE A 200 -5.63 -4.74 22.06
C PHE A 200 -6.78 -3.98 21.38
N VAL A 201 -6.77 -2.63 21.37
CA VAL A 201 -7.77 -1.81 20.66
C VAL A 201 -7.18 -1.16 19.40
N ASN A 202 -5.87 -1.05 19.30
CA ASN A 202 -5.18 -0.46 18.17
C ASN A 202 -4.97 -1.50 17.05
N PRO A 203 -5.63 -1.36 15.88
CA PRO A 203 -5.58 -2.38 14.85
C PRO A 203 -4.19 -2.57 14.24
N ALA A 204 -3.36 -1.53 14.16
CA ALA A 204 -2.00 -1.63 13.65
C ALA A 204 -1.06 -2.33 14.64
N LYS A 205 -1.14 -2.01 15.94
CA LYS A 205 -0.37 -2.69 16.98
C LYS A 205 -0.79 -4.16 17.11
N SER A 206 -2.10 -4.46 17.08
CA SER A 206 -2.61 -5.83 17.06
C SER A 206 -2.08 -6.61 15.86
N LEU A 207 -2.03 -5.99 14.68
CA LEU A 207 -1.46 -6.59 13.47
C LEU A 207 0.04 -6.84 13.62
N THR A 208 0.78 -5.88 14.21
CA THR A 208 2.20 -6.01 14.55
C THR A 208 2.46 -7.26 15.40
N LEU A 209 1.72 -7.42 16.51
CA LEU A 209 1.90 -8.54 17.44
C LEU A 209 1.70 -9.91 16.78
N ARG A 210 0.82 -10.01 15.78
CA ARG A 210 0.62 -11.25 15.01
C ARG A 210 1.83 -11.60 14.13
N MET A 211 2.63 -10.60 13.73
CA MET A 211 3.78 -10.77 12.83
C MET A 211 5.13 -10.92 13.56
N VAL A 212 5.22 -10.55 14.85
CA VAL A 212 6.48 -10.62 15.61
C VAL A 212 7.06 -12.04 15.58
N GLY A 213 8.34 -12.15 15.19
CA GLY A 213 9.07 -13.41 15.17
C GLY A 213 8.61 -14.44 14.13
N ARG A 214 7.76 -14.04 13.18
CA ARG A 214 7.19 -14.91 12.15
C ARG A 214 7.39 -14.32 10.77
N THR A 215 7.39 -15.18 9.75
CA THR A 215 7.35 -14.77 8.35
C THR A 215 5.88 -14.62 7.91
N PRO A 216 5.38 -13.40 7.63
CA PRO A 216 4.01 -13.21 7.20
C PRO A 216 3.77 -13.80 5.80
N LEU A 217 2.68 -14.57 5.64
CA LEU A 217 2.15 -15.00 4.36
C LEU A 217 0.87 -14.21 4.08
N LEU A 218 1.01 -13.14 3.31
CA LEU A 218 -0.05 -12.16 3.04
C LEU A 218 -0.79 -12.57 1.77
N TRP A 219 -1.95 -13.21 1.91
CA TRP A 219 -2.68 -13.77 0.77
C TRP A 219 -4.02 -13.08 0.57
N GLY A 220 -4.16 -12.41 -0.60
CA GLY A 220 -5.40 -11.75 -0.98
C GLY A 220 -6.44 -12.76 -1.47
N THR A 221 -7.66 -12.71 -0.94
CA THR A 221 -8.77 -13.57 -1.38
C THR A 221 -9.49 -13.03 -2.60
N ASP A 222 -9.23 -11.79 -2.96
CA ASP A 222 -9.68 -11.08 -4.15
C ASP A 222 -8.52 -10.30 -4.79
N THR A 223 -8.74 -9.78 -6.00
CA THR A 223 -7.71 -9.07 -6.77
C THR A 223 -7.23 -7.80 -6.07
N VAL A 224 -8.14 -7.08 -5.45
CA VAL A 224 -7.85 -5.82 -4.75
C VAL A 224 -7.04 -6.10 -3.49
N ALA A 225 -7.46 -7.07 -2.70
CA ALA A 225 -6.74 -7.52 -1.51
C ALA A 225 -5.33 -8.06 -1.84
N THR A 226 -5.17 -8.72 -3.01
CA THR A 226 -3.85 -9.17 -3.49
C THR A 226 -2.90 -8.00 -3.74
N ALA A 227 -3.40 -6.90 -4.32
CA ALA A 227 -2.60 -5.70 -4.52
C ALA A 227 -2.22 -5.02 -3.19
N VAL A 228 -3.14 -5.03 -2.20
CA VAL A 228 -2.84 -4.57 -0.82
C VAL A 228 -1.78 -5.47 -0.16
N ALA A 229 -1.86 -6.79 -0.31
CA ALA A 229 -0.87 -7.72 0.23
C ALA A 229 0.55 -7.45 -0.32
N ALA A 230 0.66 -7.14 -1.61
CA ALA A 230 1.94 -6.76 -2.22
C ALA A 230 2.50 -5.45 -1.64
N HIS A 231 1.64 -4.44 -1.41
CA HIS A 231 2.04 -3.22 -0.72
C HIS A 231 2.50 -3.51 0.72
N ALA A 232 1.72 -4.27 1.47
CA ALA A 232 2.03 -4.64 2.84
C ALA A 232 3.39 -5.35 2.98
N ALA A 233 3.72 -6.27 2.05
CA ALA A 233 5.03 -6.91 2.01
C ALA A 233 6.16 -5.89 1.78
N THR A 234 5.93 -4.90 0.91
CA THR A 234 6.88 -3.82 0.64
C THR A 234 7.06 -2.92 1.88
N ALA A 235 5.96 -2.56 2.56
CA ALA A 235 6.01 -1.74 3.77
C ALA A 235 6.76 -2.45 4.91
N LEU A 236 6.49 -3.74 5.12
CA LEU A 236 7.20 -4.57 6.11
C LEU A 236 8.71 -4.65 5.82
N ALA A 237 9.09 -4.84 4.56
CA ALA A 237 10.50 -4.85 4.17
C ALA A 237 11.14 -3.47 4.37
N ALA A 238 10.45 -2.38 4.00
CA ALA A 238 10.98 -1.02 4.06
C ALA A 238 11.11 -0.49 5.50
N HIS A 239 10.15 -0.79 6.37
CA HIS A 239 10.09 -0.19 7.71
C HIS A 239 10.47 -1.14 8.85
N ALA A 240 10.37 -2.44 8.65
CA ALA A 240 10.69 -3.42 9.69
C ALA A 240 11.81 -4.40 9.30
N GLY A 241 12.30 -4.37 8.06
CA GLY A 241 13.28 -5.36 7.57
C GLY A 241 12.71 -6.79 7.52
N VAL A 242 11.39 -6.93 7.51
CA VAL A 242 10.71 -8.23 7.52
C VAL A 242 10.37 -8.65 6.10
N VAL A 243 10.81 -9.84 5.72
CA VAL A 243 10.45 -10.47 4.45
C VAL A 243 9.08 -11.12 4.60
N ALA A 244 8.17 -10.85 3.67
CA ALA A 244 6.85 -11.45 3.62
C ALA A 244 6.59 -12.04 2.22
N HIS A 245 5.79 -13.11 2.16
CA HIS A 245 5.30 -13.64 0.89
C HIS A 245 3.91 -13.07 0.60
N ALA A 246 3.77 -12.34 -0.50
CA ALA A 246 2.48 -11.78 -0.96
C ALA A 246 2.04 -12.45 -2.26
N ALA A 247 0.79 -12.91 -2.30
CA ALA A 247 0.20 -13.56 -3.48
C ALA A 247 -1.34 -13.52 -3.43
N GLY A 248 -2.00 -13.81 -4.54
CA GLY A 248 -3.41 -14.17 -4.52
C GLY A 248 -3.61 -15.56 -3.89
N TRP A 249 -4.74 -15.77 -3.22
CA TRP A 249 -5.07 -17.05 -2.59
C TRP A 249 -4.93 -18.24 -3.56
N HIS A 250 -5.49 -18.12 -4.77
CA HIS A 250 -5.44 -19.21 -5.75
C HIS A 250 -4.00 -19.54 -6.19
N GLU A 251 -3.15 -18.52 -6.33
CA GLU A 251 -1.74 -18.68 -6.65
C GLU A 251 -1.00 -19.38 -5.50
N ALA A 252 -1.16 -18.88 -4.28
CA ALA A 252 -0.55 -19.47 -3.08
C ALA A 252 -1.03 -20.91 -2.85
N ALA A 253 -2.32 -21.19 -3.07
CA ALA A 253 -2.90 -22.51 -2.95
C ALA A 253 -2.36 -23.50 -3.99
N ALA A 254 -1.84 -23.03 -5.11
CA ALA A 254 -1.20 -23.85 -6.13
C ALA A 254 0.24 -24.27 -5.78
N LEU A 255 0.79 -23.81 -4.66
CA LEU A 255 2.15 -24.12 -4.18
C LEU A 255 2.11 -25.17 -3.06
N PRO A 256 2.26 -26.48 -3.34
CA PRO A 256 2.01 -27.55 -2.36
C PRO A 256 2.88 -27.47 -1.11
N ALA A 257 4.17 -27.19 -1.27
CA ALA A 257 5.09 -27.09 -0.13
C ALA A 257 4.76 -25.90 0.77
N LEU A 258 4.43 -24.73 0.18
CA LEU A 258 4.06 -23.55 0.94
C LEU A 258 2.73 -23.75 1.69
N ARG A 259 1.76 -24.47 1.10
CA ARG A 259 0.51 -24.84 1.78
C ARG A 259 0.76 -25.69 3.02
N VAL A 260 1.66 -26.67 2.93
CA VAL A 260 2.02 -27.51 4.09
C VAL A 260 2.63 -26.67 5.21
N VAL A 261 3.53 -25.75 4.86
CA VAL A 261 4.16 -24.85 5.84
C VAL A 261 3.11 -23.90 6.43
N ALA A 262 2.22 -23.34 5.61
CA ALA A 262 1.15 -22.46 6.04
C ALA A 262 0.16 -23.16 6.98
N ALA A 263 -0.26 -24.39 6.66
CA ALA A 263 -1.17 -25.16 7.49
C ALA A 263 -0.58 -25.46 8.87
N ARG A 264 0.73 -25.75 8.94
CA ARG A 264 1.43 -25.94 10.22
C ARG A 264 1.56 -24.65 11.01
N GLY A 265 1.85 -23.53 10.34
CA GLY A 265 1.93 -22.20 10.96
C GLY A 265 0.59 -21.64 11.44
N SER A 266 -0.53 -22.18 10.91
CA SER A 266 -1.90 -21.87 11.33
C SER A 266 -2.41 -22.73 12.47
N ALA A 267 -1.72 -23.83 12.81
CA ALA A 267 -2.12 -24.69 13.92
C ALA A 267 -2.04 -23.89 15.23
N GLU A 268 -3.08 -24.00 16.05
CA GLU A 268 -3.03 -23.46 17.41
C GLU A 268 -1.87 -24.16 18.17
N PRO A 269 -1.13 -23.41 19.01
CA PRO A 269 -0.15 -24.03 19.90
C PRO A 269 -0.85 -25.11 20.74
N ASP A 270 -0.30 -26.30 20.76
CA ASP A 270 -0.82 -27.34 21.66
C ASP A 270 -0.65 -26.85 23.10
N VAL A 271 -1.78 -26.59 23.77
CA VAL A 271 -1.81 -26.11 25.16
C VAL A 271 -1.15 -27.12 26.11
N PHE A 272 -1.01 -28.38 25.69
CA PHE A 272 -0.38 -29.46 26.43
C PHE A 272 1.05 -29.75 25.99
N HIS A 273 1.61 -28.96 25.04
CA HIS A 273 2.99 -29.11 24.60
C HIS A 273 3.96 -28.84 25.77
N ASP A 274 4.72 -29.86 26.13
CA ASP A 274 5.79 -29.75 27.13
C ASP A 274 7.12 -29.48 26.39
N PRO A 275 7.71 -28.27 26.51
CA PRO A 275 8.95 -27.92 25.81
C PRO A 275 10.17 -28.77 26.23
N TYR A 276 10.04 -29.59 27.26
CA TYR A 276 11.10 -30.48 27.75
C TYR A 276 10.91 -31.95 27.36
N LEU A 277 9.70 -32.37 27.00
CA LEU A 277 9.35 -33.76 26.70
C LEU A 277 8.95 -33.96 25.24
N ASP A 278 8.41 -32.94 24.59
CA ASP A 278 7.95 -33.01 23.23
C ASP A 278 9.03 -32.47 22.27
N GLU A 279 9.37 -33.25 21.23
CA GLU A 279 10.23 -32.74 20.16
C GLU A 279 9.59 -31.51 19.54
N GLU A 280 10.36 -30.44 19.31
CA GLU A 280 9.89 -29.22 18.64
C GLU A 280 9.08 -29.60 17.38
N PRO A 281 7.77 -29.23 17.30
CA PRO A 281 6.89 -29.69 16.21
C PRO A 281 7.33 -29.21 14.83
N SER A 282 8.23 -28.25 14.78
CA SER A 282 8.56 -27.53 13.55
C SER A 282 9.69 -28.12 12.74
N GLY A 283 10.39 -29.17 13.22
CA GLY A 283 11.43 -29.84 12.40
C GLY A 283 12.33 -28.90 11.59
N GLY A 284 12.67 -27.71 12.13
CA GLY A 284 13.49 -26.71 11.44
C GLY A 284 12.75 -25.88 10.37
N LEU A 285 11.41 -25.97 10.25
CA LEU A 285 10.66 -25.13 9.34
C LEU A 285 10.52 -23.69 9.89
N PRO A 286 10.56 -22.67 9.01
CA PRO A 286 10.35 -21.29 9.43
C PRO A 286 9.00 -21.10 10.13
N ALA A 287 8.97 -20.33 11.22
CA ALA A 287 7.72 -19.90 11.83
C ALA A 287 7.02 -18.92 10.88
N VAL A 288 5.91 -19.35 10.27
CA VAL A 288 5.12 -18.53 9.36
C VAL A 288 3.81 -18.11 10.01
N ARG A 289 3.21 -17.02 9.48
CA ARG A 289 1.88 -16.57 9.89
C ARG A 289 1.03 -16.31 8.64
N PRO A 290 0.12 -17.21 8.28
CA PRO A 290 -0.84 -16.96 7.20
C PRO A 290 -1.85 -15.90 7.59
N MET A 291 -2.04 -14.91 6.71
CA MET A 291 -2.96 -13.80 6.88
C MET A 291 -3.78 -13.68 5.59
N LEU A 292 -5.11 -13.78 5.71
CA LEU A 292 -6.04 -13.74 4.58
C LEU A 292 -6.66 -12.34 4.48
N LEU A 293 -6.17 -11.58 3.51
CA LEU A 293 -6.65 -10.23 3.24
C LEU A 293 -7.91 -10.30 2.35
N SER A 294 -8.93 -9.49 2.69
CA SER A 294 -10.17 -9.42 1.92
C SER A 294 -10.66 -7.97 1.85
N VAL A 295 -11.09 -7.54 0.67
CA VAL A 295 -11.66 -6.21 0.41
C VAL A 295 -13.05 -6.34 -0.22
N GLU A 296 -13.18 -7.11 -1.30
CA GLU A 296 -14.40 -7.21 -2.09
C GLU A 296 -15.45 -8.12 -1.43
N THR A 297 -16.73 -7.78 -1.64
CA THR A 297 -17.89 -8.51 -1.10
C THR A 297 -18.81 -9.05 -2.18
N ASP A 298 -18.38 -9.07 -3.44
CA ASP A 298 -19.10 -9.78 -4.49
C ASP A 298 -19.19 -11.29 -4.20
N PRO A 299 -20.16 -12.01 -4.77
CA PRO A 299 -20.36 -13.42 -4.47
C PRO A 299 -19.15 -14.31 -4.73
N GLY A 300 -18.33 -13.98 -5.74
CA GLY A 300 -17.11 -14.72 -6.08
C GLY A 300 -16.03 -14.54 -5.02
N SER A 301 -15.78 -13.29 -4.62
CA SER A 301 -14.81 -12.92 -3.59
C SER A 301 -15.20 -13.47 -2.22
N VAL A 302 -16.51 -13.44 -1.87
CA VAL A 302 -17.03 -14.08 -0.65
C VAL A 302 -16.82 -15.59 -0.66
N ALA A 303 -17.07 -16.25 -1.79
CA ALA A 303 -16.84 -17.70 -1.93
C ALA A 303 -15.34 -18.04 -1.82
N ALA A 304 -14.48 -17.27 -2.48
CA ALA A 304 -13.03 -17.44 -2.40
C ALA A 304 -12.50 -17.27 -0.98
N ARG A 305 -12.95 -16.23 -0.26
CA ARG A 305 -12.61 -16.00 1.15
C ARG A 305 -13.04 -17.16 2.03
N ARG A 306 -14.27 -17.65 1.88
CA ARG A 306 -14.77 -18.80 2.65
C ARG A 306 -13.93 -20.05 2.37
N GLY A 307 -13.67 -20.35 1.10
CA GLY A 307 -12.82 -21.48 0.73
C GLY A 307 -11.39 -21.38 1.26
N ALA A 308 -10.83 -20.16 1.34
CA ALA A 308 -9.52 -19.93 1.94
C ALA A 308 -9.51 -20.19 3.46
N ILE A 309 -10.52 -19.70 4.17
CA ILE A 309 -10.68 -19.94 5.63
C ILE A 309 -10.88 -21.43 5.91
N ASP A 310 -11.71 -22.12 5.14
CA ASP A 310 -11.96 -23.57 5.29
C ASP A 310 -10.67 -24.38 5.05
N ALA A 311 -9.82 -23.93 4.12
CA ALA A 311 -8.54 -24.60 3.83
C ALA A 311 -7.44 -24.30 4.85
N LEU A 312 -7.50 -23.14 5.53
CA LEU A 312 -6.55 -22.68 6.53
C LEU A 312 -7.29 -22.09 7.75
N PRO A 313 -7.94 -22.92 8.56
CA PRO A 313 -8.83 -22.43 9.65
C PRO A 313 -8.10 -21.61 10.72
N GLY A 314 -6.79 -21.78 10.88
CA GLY A 314 -5.98 -20.97 11.81
C GLY A 314 -5.31 -19.74 11.18
N ALA A 315 -5.62 -19.40 9.92
CA ALA A 315 -5.12 -18.18 9.31
C ALA A 315 -5.84 -16.95 9.86
N ASP A 316 -5.12 -15.83 10.00
CA ASP A 316 -5.68 -14.57 10.46
C ASP A 316 -6.49 -13.88 9.36
N PRO A 317 -7.77 -13.61 9.53
CA PRO A 317 -8.49 -12.73 8.62
C PRO A 317 -8.07 -11.27 8.84
N VAL A 318 -7.87 -10.53 7.74
CA VAL A 318 -7.50 -9.12 7.75
C VAL A 318 -8.41 -8.36 6.79
N THR A 319 -9.19 -7.43 7.34
CA THR A 319 -10.14 -6.59 6.59
C THR A 319 -10.03 -5.13 7.05
N ALA A 320 -10.53 -4.20 6.26
CA ALA A 320 -10.59 -2.78 6.64
C ALA A 320 -11.54 -2.50 7.82
N GLY A 321 -12.54 -3.36 8.01
CA GLY A 321 -13.60 -3.26 9.00
C GLY A 321 -14.93 -3.71 8.40
N GLU A 322 -15.88 -4.12 9.23
CA GLU A 322 -17.16 -4.63 8.74
C GLU A 322 -17.95 -3.57 7.96
N GLU A 323 -17.93 -2.31 8.39
CA GLU A 323 -18.65 -1.22 7.73
C GLU A 323 -18.12 -0.97 6.32
N LEU A 324 -16.80 -0.90 6.15
CA LEU A 324 -16.16 -0.74 4.83
C LEU A 324 -16.33 -1.98 3.95
N MET A 325 -16.34 -3.17 4.54
CA MET A 325 -16.58 -4.42 3.78
C MET A 325 -18.00 -4.48 3.22
N VAL A 326 -19.02 -4.07 3.97
CA VAL A 326 -20.41 -4.02 3.48
C VAL A 326 -20.56 -3.01 2.33
N ALA A 327 -19.86 -1.88 2.41
CA ALA A 327 -19.87 -0.86 1.38
C ALA A 327 -19.01 -1.20 0.15
N ALA A 328 -18.09 -2.15 0.22
CA ALA A 328 -17.14 -2.50 -0.86
C ALA A 328 -17.78 -3.18 -2.10
N THR A 329 -19.12 -3.25 -2.19
CA THR A 329 -19.84 -3.52 -3.44
C THR A 329 -19.80 -2.34 -4.40
N ASP A 330 -19.47 -1.15 -3.91
CA ASP A 330 -19.23 0.05 -4.68
C ASP A 330 -17.71 0.24 -4.86
N PRO A 331 -17.20 0.49 -6.07
CA PRO A 331 -15.78 0.77 -6.32
C PRO A 331 -15.21 1.92 -5.49
N ALA A 332 -16.02 2.92 -5.15
CA ALA A 332 -15.61 4.02 -4.28
C ALA A 332 -15.31 3.53 -2.85
N ALA A 333 -16.17 2.68 -2.30
CA ALA A 333 -15.97 2.07 -0.99
C ALA A 333 -14.80 1.08 -1.00
N ALA A 334 -14.59 0.34 -2.10
CA ALA A 334 -13.41 -0.49 -2.26
C ALA A 334 -12.12 0.34 -2.22
N ALA A 335 -12.11 1.54 -2.83
CA ALA A 335 -10.95 2.44 -2.77
C ALA A 335 -10.66 2.91 -1.34
N ALA A 336 -11.69 3.20 -0.54
CA ALA A 336 -11.53 3.55 0.87
C ALA A 336 -10.98 2.37 1.69
N ALA A 337 -11.52 1.16 1.50
CA ALA A 337 -11.04 -0.05 2.16
C ALA A 337 -9.57 -0.36 1.84
N VAL A 338 -9.18 -0.18 0.57
CA VAL A 338 -7.78 -0.30 0.11
C VAL A 338 -6.88 0.69 0.84
N ALA A 339 -7.27 1.98 0.87
CA ALA A 339 -6.48 3.03 1.48
C ALA A 339 -6.31 2.80 2.99
N VAL A 340 -7.38 2.40 3.69
CA VAL A 340 -7.38 2.06 5.12
C VAL A 340 -6.46 0.88 5.41
N LEU A 341 -6.57 -0.22 4.64
CA LEU A 341 -5.69 -1.39 4.84
C LEU A 341 -4.23 -1.06 4.54
N ALA A 342 -3.95 -0.30 3.49
CA ALA A 342 -2.59 0.12 3.17
C ALA A 342 -1.98 0.94 4.31
N LEU A 343 -2.72 1.94 4.84
CA LEU A 343 -2.29 2.75 5.98
C LEU A 343 -2.06 1.90 7.23
N ARG A 344 -2.97 0.94 7.51
CA ARG A 344 -2.83 0.04 8.66
C ARG A 344 -1.57 -0.80 8.59
N PHE A 345 -1.22 -1.31 7.41
CA PHE A 345 0.03 -2.04 7.21
C PHE A 345 1.26 -1.14 7.28
N ASP A 346 1.20 0.10 6.78
CA ASP A 346 2.29 1.07 6.95
C ASP A 346 2.55 1.32 8.44
N LEU A 347 1.50 1.61 9.22
CA LEU A 347 1.61 1.83 10.66
C LEU A 347 2.06 0.57 11.40
N ALA A 348 1.55 -0.61 11.04
CA ALA A 348 1.98 -1.87 11.63
C ALA A 348 3.46 -2.16 11.36
N ALA A 349 3.93 -1.88 10.15
CA ALA A 349 5.34 -2.02 9.79
C ALA A 349 6.23 -1.04 10.57
N LEU A 350 5.76 0.20 10.79
CA LEU A 350 6.46 1.18 11.63
C LEU A 350 6.52 0.73 13.09
N TYR A 351 5.41 0.28 13.69
CA TYR A 351 5.41 -0.26 15.04
C TYR A 351 6.34 -1.48 15.18
N LEU A 352 6.33 -2.36 14.17
CA LEU A 352 7.21 -3.52 14.15
C LEU A 352 8.69 -3.11 14.06
N GLY A 353 9.01 -2.12 13.22
CA GLY A 353 10.36 -1.59 13.07
C GLY A 353 10.88 -0.87 14.31
N LEU A 354 10.02 -0.07 14.96
CA LEU A 354 10.36 0.62 16.23
C LEU A 354 10.54 -0.39 17.35
N GLY A 355 9.59 -1.32 17.55
CA GLY A 355 9.66 -2.34 18.60
C GLY A 355 10.79 -3.34 18.44
N SER A 356 11.28 -3.56 17.21
CA SER A 356 12.46 -4.42 16.96
C SER A 356 13.78 -3.66 16.96
N GLY A 357 13.76 -2.32 17.09
CA GLY A 357 14.96 -1.47 17.06
C GLY A 357 15.59 -1.37 15.66
N VAL A 358 14.88 -1.73 14.60
CA VAL A 358 15.29 -1.52 13.21
C VAL A 358 15.17 -0.05 12.83
N LEU A 359 14.10 0.60 13.28
CA LEU A 359 13.92 2.05 13.22
C LEU A 359 14.30 2.67 14.57
N GLY A 360 14.69 3.95 14.59
CA GLY A 360 14.97 4.72 15.81
C GLY A 360 16.37 4.56 16.39
N GLY A 361 17.19 3.63 15.91
CA GLY A 361 18.59 3.51 16.36
C GLY A 361 19.56 4.37 15.56
N SER A 362 20.70 4.76 16.15
CA SER A 362 21.80 5.48 15.50
C SER A 362 22.41 4.72 14.30
N ALA A 363 22.01 3.47 14.04
CA ALA A 363 22.46 2.65 12.93
C ALA A 363 22.01 3.17 11.55
N PHE A 364 20.91 3.93 11.45
CA PHE A 364 20.48 4.57 10.20
C PHE A 364 21.17 5.91 9.90
N GLY A 365 21.89 6.51 10.87
CA GLY A 365 22.64 7.74 10.69
C GLY A 365 23.90 7.62 9.82
N GLY A 366 24.26 6.42 9.36
CA GLY A 366 25.50 6.14 8.63
C GLY A 366 25.34 5.59 7.21
N VAL A 367 24.16 5.15 6.81
CA VAL A 367 23.93 4.62 5.45
C VAL A 367 23.14 5.64 4.66
N GLY A 368 23.85 6.59 4.02
CA GLY A 368 23.28 7.49 3.02
C GLY A 368 22.81 6.69 1.80
N LEU A 369 21.69 6.01 1.92
CA LEU A 369 21.12 5.12 0.90
C LEU A 369 20.21 5.86 -0.09
N PHE A 370 20.21 7.20 -0.09
CA PHE A 370 19.61 8.01 -1.17
C PHE A 370 20.39 9.33 -1.30
N ARG A 371 21.51 9.30 -2.03
CA ARG A 371 22.06 10.46 -2.72
C ARG A 371 21.82 10.31 -4.20
#